data_598887acf11b7cf8cfb1650f97fb0dd6
#
_entry.id   598887acf11b7cf8cfb1650f97fb0dd6
#
_cell.length_a   1.000
_cell.length_b   1.000
_cell.length_c   1.000
_cell.angle_alpha   90.00
_cell.angle_beta   90.00
_cell.angle_gamma   90.00
#
_symmetry.space_group_name_H-M   'P 1'
#
loop_
_entity.id
_entity.type
_entity.pdbx_description
1 polymer ?
#
loop_
_entity_poly.entity_id
_entity_poly.type
_entity_poly.pdbx_seq_one_letter_code
_entity_poly.pdbx_strand_id
1 'polypeptide(L)'
;EVIHWNQHQGKMLSSDVFERHVDQSETQMSLLTGGNDGSLSLWDLSSVLHLSLNEIKTQNMEFQRRKSIATARGHSVKPDTEEMLETLRVLIAIQSVSQTPDTVEQLASRRCATYLQKLLSKLGASRAHCFPLESGHNPVVYASFKGTGENKKRILWYGHYDVIPAADINRWTSDPFTLTCENGYMKGRGVSDNKGPLVAAMHSVATLLKNGELYNDVVFIIEGSEEIGSPGLDIVCEQNRNLIGDIDWIFLSNSTWVDQDHPCLNYGLRGVINAKVTVWSDEPDRHSGVDGGMHKETTADLFSVISKLQDDRGKVLIPNFYTPLKKISPEDYKRLEEIVELTEFGKNITVEELIKNWTKPSLSVTTMAMSGPGNLTVIPKSATVGLSIRLVPEQGVEKVKSALIGHIEDCFQRLSSPNHLEISIENSAEAWLGDPTNQAYQILRKQMTATWGTEDARKNLQRSSCPNTLRPVHGQWSPR
;
A
#
# COMPACT_ATOMS: atom_id res chain seq x y z
N GLU A 1 7.55 -35.20 -7.13
CA GLU A 1 7.06 -34.82 -5.78
C GLU A 1 6.94 -33.31 -5.74
N VAL A 2 5.75 -32.81 -5.50
CA VAL A 2 5.50 -31.39 -5.29
C VAL A 2 5.75 -31.13 -3.80
N ILE A 3 6.78 -30.36 -3.52
CA ILE A 3 7.08 -29.96 -2.13
C ILE A 3 6.14 -28.83 -1.77
N HIS A 4 5.16 -29.09 -0.93
CA HIS A 4 4.29 -28.07 -0.35
C HIS A 4 4.99 -27.41 0.84
N TRP A 5 5.24 -26.12 0.73
CA TRP A 5 5.87 -25.33 1.76
C TRP A 5 4.83 -24.44 2.43
N ASN A 6 4.36 -24.85 3.59
CA ASN A 6 3.34 -24.14 4.37
C ASN A 6 4.03 -23.42 5.54
N GLN A 7 4.74 -22.31 5.28
CA GLN A 7 5.45 -21.57 6.35
C GLN A 7 5.13 -20.08 6.42
N HIS A 8 4.26 -19.56 5.56
CA HIS A 8 3.77 -18.19 5.74
C HIS A 8 2.50 -18.20 6.58
N GLN A 9 2.48 -17.48 7.70
CA GLN A 9 1.24 -17.14 8.41
C GLN A 9 0.49 -16.01 7.70
N GLY A 10 0.84 -15.70 6.47
CA GLY A 10 0.30 -14.66 5.63
C GLY A 10 0.52 -14.93 4.15
N LYS A 11 0.07 -14.03 3.28
CA LYS A 11 0.17 -14.16 1.82
C LYS A 11 1.59 -13.82 1.34
N MET A 12 2.16 -14.65 0.47
CA MET A 12 3.39 -14.32 -0.26
C MET A 12 3.09 -13.25 -1.33
N LEU A 13 3.91 -12.22 -1.42
CA LEU A 13 3.70 -11.08 -2.30
C LEU A 13 4.60 -11.06 -3.51
N SER A 14 5.78 -11.67 -3.41
CA SER A 14 6.77 -11.75 -4.50
C SER A 14 7.73 -12.92 -4.28
N SER A 15 8.33 -13.41 -5.36
CA SER A 15 9.41 -14.40 -5.28
C SER A 15 10.41 -14.22 -6.43
N ASP A 16 11.69 -14.49 -6.18
CA ASP A 16 12.74 -14.56 -7.19
C ASP A 16 13.73 -15.67 -6.85
N VAL A 17 14.26 -16.36 -7.88
CA VAL A 17 15.25 -17.45 -7.74
C VAL A 17 16.58 -16.98 -8.29
N PHE A 18 17.65 -17.12 -7.51
CA PHE A 18 18.99 -16.75 -7.92
C PHE A 18 20.05 -17.78 -7.52
N GLU A 19 21.14 -17.79 -8.27
CA GLU A 19 22.31 -18.61 -7.98
C GLU A 19 23.33 -17.79 -7.18
N ARG A 20 23.83 -18.35 -6.07
CA ARG A 20 24.92 -17.79 -5.28
C ARG A 20 26.17 -18.63 -5.46
N HIS A 21 27.26 -18.03 -5.84
CA HIS A 21 28.57 -18.66 -5.80
C HIS A 21 29.17 -18.47 -4.40
N VAL A 22 29.28 -19.55 -3.65
CA VAL A 22 29.83 -19.53 -2.28
C VAL A 22 31.34 -19.71 -2.32
N ASP A 23 31.84 -20.43 -3.35
CA ASP A 23 33.26 -20.65 -3.61
C ASP A 23 33.47 -21.00 -5.09
N GLN A 24 34.74 -21.14 -5.58
CA GLN A 24 35.05 -21.46 -6.99
C GLN A 24 34.47 -22.79 -7.49
N SER A 25 33.96 -23.62 -6.60
CA SER A 25 33.41 -24.96 -6.91
C SER A 25 31.97 -25.19 -6.49
N GLU A 26 31.31 -24.28 -5.79
CA GLU A 26 30.00 -24.51 -5.22
C GLU A 26 29.02 -23.38 -5.55
N THR A 27 27.93 -23.75 -6.25
CA THR A 27 26.85 -22.83 -6.61
C THR A 27 25.62 -23.18 -5.76
N GLN A 28 25.16 -22.26 -4.93
CA GLN A 28 23.91 -22.40 -4.19
C GLN A 28 22.78 -21.71 -4.94
N MET A 29 21.63 -22.37 -5.01
CA MET A 29 20.40 -21.75 -5.49
C MET A 29 19.58 -21.25 -4.32
N SER A 30 19.17 -20.00 -4.42
CA SER A 30 18.35 -19.34 -3.38
C SER A 30 17.09 -18.75 -3.99
N LEU A 31 16.00 -18.82 -3.22
CA LEU A 31 14.70 -18.25 -3.55
C LEU A 31 14.39 -17.13 -2.58
N LEU A 32 14.04 -15.96 -3.09
CA LEU A 32 13.57 -14.84 -2.30
C LEU A 32 12.06 -14.70 -2.43
N THR A 33 11.34 -14.67 -1.32
CA THR A 33 9.88 -14.49 -1.30
C THR A 33 9.45 -13.42 -0.32
N GLY A 34 8.44 -12.62 -0.65
CA GLY A 34 7.88 -11.58 0.22
C GLY A 34 6.44 -11.88 0.62
N GLY A 35 6.11 -11.74 1.89
CA GLY A 35 4.80 -11.99 2.47
C GLY A 35 4.06 -10.73 2.91
N ASN A 36 2.74 -10.78 2.97
CA ASN A 36 1.90 -9.69 3.48
C ASN A 36 1.93 -9.55 5.01
N ASP A 37 2.62 -10.45 5.68
CA ASP A 37 2.91 -10.41 7.12
C ASP A 37 4.11 -9.51 7.46
N GLY A 38 4.63 -8.77 6.47
CA GLY A 38 5.82 -7.95 6.61
C GLY A 38 7.12 -8.74 6.54
N SER A 39 7.08 -9.99 6.08
CA SER A 39 8.26 -10.84 5.96
C SER A 39 8.79 -10.91 4.53
N LEU A 40 10.10 -10.99 4.40
CA LEU A 40 10.83 -11.33 3.18
C LEU A 40 11.62 -12.61 3.47
N SER A 41 11.50 -13.62 2.62
CA SER A 41 12.06 -14.95 2.87
C SER A 41 13.17 -15.27 1.89
N LEU A 42 14.31 -15.72 2.40
CA LEU A 42 15.44 -16.23 1.61
C LEU A 42 15.59 -17.73 1.87
N TRP A 43 15.47 -18.53 0.84
CA TRP A 43 15.49 -19.98 0.91
C TRP A 43 16.79 -20.51 0.31
N ASP A 44 17.48 -21.41 1.02
CA ASP A 44 18.54 -22.21 0.41
C ASP A 44 17.92 -23.46 -0.23
N LEU A 45 17.93 -23.48 -1.55
CA LEU A 45 17.39 -24.60 -2.34
C LEU A 45 18.42 -25.71 -2.54
N SER A 46 19.67 -25.56 -2.11
CA SER A 46 20.76 -26.50 -2.36
C SER A 46 20.50 -27.85 -1.70
N SER A 47 19.89 -27.86 -0.51
CA SER A 47 19.55 -29.09 0.22
C SER A 47 18.31 -29.81 -0.31
N VAL A 48 17.47 -29.13 -1.08
CA VAL A 48 16.23 -29.66 -1.64
C VAL A 48 16.44 -30.20 -3.06
N LEU A 49 17.49 -29.71 -3.74
CA LEU A 49 17.81 -30.05 -5.13
C LEU A 49 18.76 -31.23 -5.27
N HIS A 50 18.91 -32.13 -4.29
CA HIS A 50 19.45 -33.46 -4.50
C HIS A 50 18.54 -34.36 -5.38
N LEU A 51 17.79 -33.73 -6.28
CA LEU A 51 17.22 -34.40 -7.44
C LEU A 51 18.35 -34.80 -8.38
N SER A 52 18.29 -36.02 -8.91
CA SER A 52 19.37 -36.57 -9.71
C SER A 52 19.82 -35.58 -10.80
N LEU A 53 21.10 -35.40 -10.97
CA LEU A 53 21.72 -34.53 -11.98
C LEU A 53 21.19 -34.73 -13.41
N ASN A 54 20.57 -35.87 -13.69
CA ASN A 54 19.95 -36.17 -14.97
C ASN A 54 18.57 -35.56 -15.15
N GLU A 55 17.76 -35.48 -14.09
CA GLU A 55 16.45 -34.79 -14.15
C GLU A 55 16.64 -33.27 -14.20
N ILE A 56 17.63 -32.75 -13.47
CA ILE A 56 18.02 -31.34 -13.52
C ILE A 56 18.55 -30.95 -14.92
N LYS A 57 19.34 -31.81 -15.59
CA LYS A 57 19.83 -31.56 -16.96
C LYS A 57 18.70 -31.51 -17.97
N THR A 58 17.70 -32.35 -17.84
CA THR A 58 16.55 -32.35 -18.77
C THR A 58 15.65 -31.14 -18.54
N GLN A 59 15.37 -30.79 -17.28
CA GLN A 59 14.63 -29.58 -16.95
C GLN A 59 15.43 -28.30 -17.24
N ASN A 60 16.75 -28.29 -17.01
CA ASN A 60 17.62 -27.17 -17.37
C ASN A 60 17.76 -27.00 -18.90
N MET A 61 17.77 -28.07 -19.69
CA MET A 61 17.73 -27.94 -21.15
C MET A 61 16.40 -27.38 -21.64
N GLU A 62 15.31 -27.74 -21.02
CA GLU A 62 13.98 -27.20 -21.35
C GLU A 62 13.84 -25.77 -20.81
N PHE A 63 14.35 -25.47 -19.64
CA PHE A 63 14.47 -24.15 -19.07
C PHE A 63 15.44 -23.26 -19.87
N GLN A 64 16.61 -23.75 -20.28
CA GLN A 64 17.56 -23.05 -21.15
C GLN A 64 17.00 -22.88 -22.57
N ARG A 65 16.23 -23.84 -23.10
CA ARG A 65 15.53 -23.69 -24.37
C ARG A 65 14.41 -22.66 -24.30
N ARG A 66 13.75 -22.53 -23.14
CA ARG A 66 12.78 -21.46 -22.84
C ARG A 66 13.49 -20.11 -22.59
N LYS A 67 14.65 -20.12 -21.95
CA LYS A 67 15.57 -18.98 -21.82
C LYS A 67 16.06 -18.49 -23.17
N SER A 68 16.43 -19.38 -24.10
CA SER A 68 16.88 -19.01 -25.44
C SER A 68 15.79 -18.39 -26.32
N ILE A 69 14.51 -18.62 -26.04
CA ILE A 69 13.39 -17.94 -26.71
C ILE A 69 13.14 -16.55 -26.06
N ALA A 70 13.41 -16.41 -24.76
CA ALA A 70 13.36 -15.14 -24.04
C ALA A 70 14.68 -14.32 -24.19
N THR A 71 15.81 -14.99 -24.42
CA THR A 71 17.16 -14.42 -24.54
C THR A 71 17.61 -14.14 -25.98
N ALA A 72 16.72 -14.12 -26.95
CA ALA A 72 17.04 -13.55 -28.26
C ALA A 72 17.39 -12.05 -28.19
N ARG A 73 17.19 -11.38 -27.05
CA ARG A 73 17.75 -10.07 -26.68
C ARG A 73 17.72 -9.91 -25.15
N GLY A 74 18.85 -10.05 -24.49
CA GLY A 74 18.99 -9.53 -23.14
C GLY A 74 19.73 -10.48 -22.19
N HIS A 75 20.92 -10.09 -21.79
CA HIS A 75 21.55 -10.65 -20.60
C HIS A 75 20.63 -10.33 -19.40
N SER A 76 20.22 -11.35 -18.64
CA SER A 76 19.51 -11.16 -17.39
C SER A 76 20.48 -10.47 -16.41
N VAL A 77 20.31 -9.17 -16.25
CA VAL A 77 21.07 -8.39 -15.27
C VAL A 77 20.42 -8.63 -13.93
N LYS A 78 21.15 -9.24 -13.01
CA LYS A 78 20.69 -9.45 -11.64
C LYS A 78 21.33 -8.42 -10.72
N PRO A 79 20.58 -7.71 -9.88
CA PRO A 79 21.11 -6.87 -8.82
C PRO A 79 22.00 -7.68 -7.87
N ASP A 80 22.99 -7.03 -7.26
CA ASP A 80 23.77 -7.62 -6.18
C ASP A 80 22.89 -7.80 -4.94
N THR A 81 22.59 -9.04 -4.62
CA THR A 81 21.69 -9.40 -3.52
C THR A 81 22.25 -9.01 -2.16
N GLU A 82 23.57 -9.12 -1.96
CA GLU A 82 24.18 -8.77 -0.67
C GLU A 82 24.11 -7.25 -0.46
N GLU A 83 24.39 -6.46 -1.49
CA GLU A 83 24.27 -5.00 -1.43
C GLU A 83 22.81 -4.57 -1.21
N MET A 84 21.84 -5.24 -1.83
CA MET A 84 20.41 -5.02 -1.59
C MET A 84 20.01 -5.32 -0.14
N LEU A 85 20.43 -6.49 0.38
CA LEU A 85 20.12 -6.88 1.75
C LEU A 85 20.75 -5.94 2.78
N GLU A 86 21.98 -5.52 2.56
CA GLU A 86 22.63 -4.55 3.44
C GLU A 86 21.91 -3.18 3.39
N THR A 87 21.53 -2.75 2.21
CA THR A 87 20.72 -1.53 2.05
C THR A 87 19.40 -1.64 2.83
N LEU A 88 18.71 -2.76 2.71
CA LEU A 88 17.46 -2.98 3.42
C LEU A 88 17.68 -3.04 4.95
N ARG A 89 18.74 -3.70 5.40
CA ARG A 89 19.10 -3.76 6.83
C ARG A 89 19.30 -2.37 7.42
N VAL A 90 20.04 -1.52 6.72
CA VAL A 90 20.26 -0.13 7.14
C VAL A 90 18.94 0.63 7.19
N LEU A 91 18.10 0.51 6.17
CA LEU A 91 16.82 1.21 6.12
C LEU A 91 15.85 0.75 7.21
N ILE A 92 15.79 -0.56 7.52
CA ILE A 92 14.95 -1.08 8.60
C ILE A 92 15.45 -0.58 9.97
N ALA A 93 16.76 -0.52 10.18
CA ALA A 93 17.35 -0.02 11.43
C ALA A 93 17.09 1.48 11.65
N ILE A 94 16.82 2.25 10.59
CA ILE A 94 16.39 3.64 10.74
C ILE A 94 14.90 3.67 11.05
N GLN A 95 14.56 4.01 12.29
CA GLN A 95 13.17 4.06 12.80
C GLN A 95 12.45 5.32 12.27
N SER A 96 12.17 5.35 10.99
CA SER A 96 11.44 6.44 10.33
C SER A 96 9.93 6.34 10.55
N VAL A 97 9.52 6.34 11.83
CA VAL A 97 8.12 6.22 12.23
C VAL A 97 7.40 7.55 11.99
N SER A 98 6.26 7.49 11.28
CA SER A 98 5.33 8.60 11.14
C SER A 98 4.37 8.69 12.34
N GLN A 99 3.69 9.81 12.51
CA GLN A 99 2.67 10.07 13.55
C GLN A 99 3.19 10.35 14.98
N THR A 100 4.47 10.44 15.23
CA THR A 100 4.91 10.78 16.56
C THR A 100 5.30 12.25 16.69
N PRO A 101 4.91 12.91 17.76
CA PRO A 101 5.42 14.24 18.10
C PRO A 101 6.85 14.20 18.62
N ASP A 102 7.49 13.02 18.71
CA ASP A 102 8.83 12.86 19.26
C ASP A 102 9.88 13.40 18.28
N THR A 103 10.69 14.35 18.76
CA THR A 103 11.80 14.93 17.99
C THR A 103 12.85 13.92 17.56
N VAL A 104 13.04 12.82 18.32
CA VAL A 104 14.01 11.77 18.01
C VAL A 104 13.59 11.00 16.77
N GLU A 105 12.31 10.65 16.65
CA GLU A 105 11.78 9.92 15.48
C GLU A 105 11.73 10.81 14.24
N GLN A 106 11.44 12.10 14.38
CA GLN A 106 11.57 13.05 13.26
C GLN A 106 13.02 13.16 12.77
N LEU A 107 13.99 13.13 13.68
CA LEU A 107 15.40 13.10 13.30
C LEU A 107 15.77 11.81 12.57
N ALA A 108 15.22 10.66 12.99
CA ALA A 108 15.41 9.38 12.31
C ALA A 108 14.85 9.42 10.87
N SER A 109 13.66 9.96 10.66
CA SER A 109 13.06 10.14 9.33
C SER A 109 13.91 11.04 8.43
N ARG A 110 14.42 12.17 8.93
CA ARG A 110 15.35 13.03 8.18
C ARG A 110 16.68 12.35 7.87
N ARG A 111 17.19 11.53 8.79
CA ARG A 111 18.38 10.69 8.54
C ARG A 111 18.11 9.66 7.46
N CYS A 112 16.92 9.05 7.42
CA CYS A 112 16.51 8.12 6.37
C CYS A 112 16.50 8.82 5.00
N ALA A 113 15.89 10.00 4.89
CA ALA A 113 15.89 10.79 3.65
C ALA A 113 17.30 11.12 3.18
N THR A 114 18.18 11.56 4.09
CA THR A 114 19.58 11.88 3.78
C THR A 114 20.35 10.62 3.34
N TYR A 115 20.10 9.49 3.97
CA TYR A 115 20.69 8.21 3.57
C TYR A 115 20.26 7.82 2.16
N LEU A 116 18.95 7.88 1.86
CA LEU A 116 18.41 7.57 0.54
C LEU A 116 18.96 8.48 -0.54
N GLN A 117 19.06 9.79 -0.30
CA GLN A 117 19.68 10.72 -1.24
C GLN A 117 21.14 10.34 -1.58
N LYS A 118 21.94 10.04 -0.55
CA LYS A 118 23.34 9.63 -0.72
C LYS A 118 23.45 8.27 -1.44
N LEU A 119 22.60 7.33 -1.09
CA LEU A 119 22.53 6.02 -1.72
C LEU A 119 22.19 6.14 -3.20
N LEU A 120 21.14 6.88 -3.56
CA LEU A 120 20.74 7.08 -4.95
C LEU A 120 21.84 7.74 -5.77
N SER A 121 22.58 8.70 -5.19
CA SER A 121 23.76 9.28 -5.81
C SER A 121 24.86 8.23 -6.03
N LYS A 122 25.14 7.38 -5.04
CA LYS A 122 26.12 6.26 -5.14
C LYS A 122 25.71 5.25 -6.21
N LEU A 123 24.41 4.98 -6.34
CA LEU A 123 23.84 4.06 -7.32
C LEU A 123 23.83 4.64 -8.76
N GLY A 124 24.31 5.87 -8.96
CA GLY A 124 24.51 6.46 -10.28
C GLY A 124 23.40 7.40 -10.74
N ALA A 125 22.55 7.88 -9.82
CA ALA A 125 21.58 8.91 -10.16
C ALA A 125 22.29 10.16 -10.69
N SER A 126 21.81 10.71 -11.80
CA SER A 126 22.32 11.95 -12.40
C SER A 126 22.01 13.18 -11.54
N ARG A 127 20.98 13.10 -10.73
CA ARG A 127 20.57 14.10 -9.73
C ARG A 127 19.92 13.38 -8.55
N ALA A 128 20.19 13.85 -7.33
CA ALA A 128 19.51 13.38 -6.11
C ALA A 128 19.40 14.56 -5.13
N HIS A 129 18.17 14.84 -4.69
CA HIS A 129 17.84 15.96 -3.82
C HIS A 129 16.89 15.53 -2.70
N CYS A 130 16.97 16.20 -1.55
CA CYS A 130 15.93 16.18 -0.53
C CYS A 130 15.18 17.51 -0.58
N PHE A 131 13.87 17.47 -0.79
CA PHE A 131 13.02 18.64 -0.76
C PHE A 131 12.40 18.75 0.64
N PRO A 132 12.69 19.82 1.38
CA PRO A 132 12.05 20.05 2.67
C PRO A 132 10.58 20.39 2.49
N LEU A 133 9.76 20.04 3.49
CA LEU A 133 8.38 20.47 3.60
C LEU A 133 8.26 21.61 4.61
N GLU A 134 7.56 22.68 4.25
CA GLU A 134 7.43 23.90 5.08
C GLU A 134 6.72 23.64 6.41
N SER A 135 5.82 22.67 6.47
CA SER A 135 5.04 22.33 7.64
C SER A 135 5.77 21.48 8.70
N GLY A 136 7.11 21.30 8.57
CA GLY A 136 7.90 20.46 9.47
C GLY A 136 7.73 18.96 9.24
N HIS A 137 6.99 18.55 8.21
CA HIS A 137 6.89 17.16 7.78
C HIS A 137 8.21 16.63 7.23
N ASN A 138 8.27 15.31 7.00
CA ASN A 138 9.48 14.65 6.57
C ASN A 138 9.80 14.99 5.10
N PRO A 139 11.10 15.16 4.73
CA PRO A 139 11.49 15.55 3.39
C PRO A 139 11.09 14.53 2.33
N VAL A 140 10.84 15.02 1.12
CA VAL A 140 10.67 14.18 -0.07
C VAL A 140 12.02 14.00 -0.75
N VAL A 141 12.41 12.75 -1.03
CA VAL A 141 13.64 12.44 -1.74
C VAL A 141 13.32 12.29 -3.22
N TYR A 142 14.04 13.05 -4.04
CA TYR A 142 14.01 12.99 -5.50
C TYR A 142 15.31 12.41 -6.02
N ALA A 143 15.24 11.55 -7.03
CA ALA A 143 16.40 11.18 -7.82
C ALA A 143 16.03 10.92 -9.27
N SER A 144 16.97 11.12 -10.20
CA SER A 144 16.78 10.84 -11.61
C SER A 144 17.94 10.05 -12.21
N PHE A 145 17.60 9.04 -12.99
CA PHE A 145 18.53 8.21 -13.76
C PHE A 145 18.25 8.43 -15.24
N LYS A 146 19.30 8.64 -16.02
CA LYS A 146 19.17 8.88 -17.46
C LYS A 146 19.33 7.60 -18.24
N GLY A 147 18.30 7.28 -19.03
CA GLY A 147 18.34 6.19 -19.99
C GLY A 147 19.12 6.55 -21.26
N THR A 148 19.49 5.52 -22.02
CA THR A 148 20.29 5.62 -23.25
C THR A 148 19.44 5.62 -24.53
N GLY A 149 18.12 5.38 -24.44
CA GLY A 149 17.23 5.28 -25.59
C GLY A 149 17.03 6.62 -26.31
N GLU A 150 16.87 6.58 -27.65
CA GLU A 150 16.55 7.77 -28.45
C GLU A 150 15.10 8.24 -28.24
N ASN A 151 14.15 7.30 -28.25
CA ASN A 151 12.71 7.53 -28.00
C ASN A 151 12.31 7.02 -26.61
N LYS A 152 13.03 7.46 -25.59
CA LYS A 152 12.83 7.00 -24.23
C LYS A 152 11.62 7.65 -23.57
N LYS A 153 10.94 6.86 -22.77
CA LYS A 153 9.93 7.34 -21.85
C LYS A 153 10.56 7.83 -20.56
N ARG A 154 9.81 8.65 -19.83
CA ARG A 154 10.15 9.06 -18.48
C ARG A 154 9.21 8.37 -17.49
N ILE A 155 9.78 7.47 -16.69
CA ILE A 155 9.03 6.63 -15.75
C ILE A 155 9.26 7.18 -14.35
N LEU A 156 8.19 7.48 -13.63
CA LEU A 156 8.26 7.85 -12.23
C LEU A 156 8.01 6.61 -11.37
N TRP A 157 8.97 6.29 -10.50
CA TRP A 157 8.77 5.35 -9.40
C TRP A 157 8.42 6.12 -8.14
N TYR A 158 7.22 5.86 -7.62
CA TYR A 158 6.78 6.41 -6.35
C TYR A 158 6.90 5.37 -5.23
N GLY A 159 7.32 5.81 -4.05
CA GLY A 159 7.38 5.01 -2.84
C GLY A 159 7.57 5.88 -1.61
N HIS A 160 7.61 5.25 -0.43
CA HIS A 160 7.81 5.95 0.83
C HIS A 160 8.80 5.24 1.74
N TYR A 161 9.42 6.00 2.64
CA TYR A 161 10.39 5.49 3.59
C TYR A 161 9.91 5.54 5.04
N ASP A 162 8.78 6.20 5.31
CA ASP A 162 8.16 6.19 6.63
C ASP A 162 7.43 4.86 6.88
N VAL A 163 7.15 4.61 8.13
CA VAL A 163 6.48 3.39 8.60
C VAL A 163 5.55 3.73 9.76
N ILE A 164 4.49 2.94 9.95
CA ILE A 164 3.66 3.04 11.15
C ILE A 164 4.39 2.52 12.39
N PRO A 165 4.02 2.96 13.60
CA PRO A 165 4.56 2.43 14.85
C PRO A 165 4.47 0.91 14.95
N ALA A 166 5.39 0.30 15.66
CA ALA A 166 5.39 -1.15 15.91
C ALA A 166 4.38 -1.58 16.98
N ALA A 167 3.30 -0.87 17.14
CA ALA A 167 2.18 -0.97 18.07
C ALA A 167 2.42 -1.85 19.33
N ASP A 168 2.22 -3.16 19.26
CA ASP A 168 2.43 -4.08 20.39
C ASP A 168 3.72 -4.88 20.15
N ILE A 169 4.81 -4.44 20.76
CA ILE A 169 6.13 -5.08 20.63
C ILE A 169 6.10 -6.55 21.05
N ASN A 170 5.23 -6.94 21.99
CA ASN A 170 5.13 -8.33 22.45
C ASN A 170 4.57 -9.28 21.38
N ARG A 171 3.96 -8.77 20.34
CA ARG A 171 3.47 -9.56 19.20
C ARG A 171 4.53 -9.80 18.12
N TRP A 172 5.67 -9.16 18.22
CA TRP A 172 6.80 -9.36 17.32
C TRP A 172 7.67 -10.52 17.82
N THR A 173 8.08 -11.40 16.93
CA THR A 173 8.99 -12.51 17.24
C THR A 173 10.45 -12.07 17.34
N SER A 174 10.76 -10.86 16.89
CA SER A 174 12.08 -10.20 16.94
C SER A 174 11.89 -8.70 17.03
N ASP A 175 12.95 -7.94 17.30
CA ASP A 175 12.91 -6.48 17.25
C ASP A 175 12.42 -6.00 15.87
N PRO A 176 11.31 -5.21 15.79
CA PRO A 176 10.76 -4.74 14.54
C PRO A 176 11.71 -3.89 13.68
N PHE A 177 12.71 -3.27 14.28
CA PHE A 177 13.69 -2.43 13.59
C PHE A 177 15.06 -3.10 13.36
N THR A 178 15.11 -4.40 13.60
CA THR A 178 16.25 -5.24 13.24
C THR A 178 15.83 -6.22 12.17
N LEU A 179 16.38 -6.08 10.94
CA LEU A 179 16.10 -7.03 9.86
C LEU A 179 16.58 -8.41 10.26
N THR A 180 15.65 -9.34 10.43
CA THR A 180 15.94 -10.74 10.72
C THR A 180 15.59 -11.62 9.53
N CYS A 181 16.44 -12.63 9.29
CA CYS A 181 16.20 -13.65 8.28
C CYS A 181 16.05 -14.99 9.00
N GLU A 182 14.85 -15.51 9.09
CA GLU A 182 14.54 -16.73 9.83
C GLU A 182 13.54 -17.58 9.06
N ASN A 183 13.81 -18.88 8.98
CA ASN A 183 12.96 -19.85 8.28
C ASN A 183 12.63 -19.46 6.84
N GLY A 184 13.57 -18.81 6.15
CA GLY A 184 13.38 -18.33 4.79
C GLY A 184 12.61 -17.00 4.66
N TYR A 185 12.31 -16.30 5.75
CA TYR A 185 11.61 -15.02 5.76
C TYR A 185 12.50 -13.89 6.24
N MET A 186 12.35 -12.72 5.63
CA MET A 186 12.87 -11.47 6.17
C MET A 186 11.76 -10.74 6.92
N LYS A 187 12.03 -10.42 8.19
CA LYS A 187 11.09 -9.76 9.09
C LYS A 187 11.65 -8.41 9.55
N GLY A 188 10.80 -7.40 9.57
CA GLY A 188 11.10 -6.06 10.06
C GLY A 188 10.01 -5.07 9.69
N ARG A 189 9.83 -4.02 10.48
CA ARG A 189 8.88 -2.94 10.18
C ARG A 189 9.30 -2.20 8.91
N GLY A 190 8.44 -2.18 7.88
CA GLY A 190 8.72 -1.55 6.60
C GLY A 190 9.34 -2.47 5.53
N VAL A 191 9.58 -3.75 5.83
CA VAL A 191 10.15 -4.70 4.86
C VAL A 191 9.25 -4.85 3.63
N SER A 192 7.94 -4.98 3.80
CA SER A 192 6.97 -5.05 2.69
C SER A 192 6.39 -3.71 2.33
N ASP A 193 6.19 -2.83 3.28
CA ASP A 193 5.52 -1.55 3.17
C ASP A 193 6.40 -0.44 3.75
N ASN A 194 7.25 0.25 2.98
CA ASN A 194 7.49 0.11 1.54
C ASN A 194 9.00 0.02 1.23
N LYS A 195 9.87 -0.10 2.27
CA LYS A 195 11.35 -0.06 2.15
C LYS A 195 11.91 -1.20 1.28
N GLY A 196 11.33 -2.40 1.36
CA GLY A 196 11.79 -3.54 0.55
C GLY A 196 11.55 -3.33 -0.95
N PRO A 197 10.31 -3.08 -1.41
CA PRO A 197 10.03 -2.74 -2.81
C PRO A 197 10.86 -1.56 -3.33
N LEU A 198 11.07 -0.55 -2.49
CA LEU A 198 11.90 0.61 -2.81
C LEU A 198 13.36 0.21 -3.06
N VAL A 199 13.95 -0.61 -2.18
CA VAL A 199 15.32 -1.12 -2.35
C VAL A 199 15.44 -1.94 -3.63
N ALA A 200 14.50 -2.84 -3.88
CA ALA A 200 14.47 -3.66 -5.08
C ALA A 200 14.46 -2.78 -6.36
N ALA A 201 13.63 -1.74 -6.38
CA ALA A 201 13.55 -0.80 -7.50
C ALA A 201 14.85 -0.04 -7.72
N MET A 202 15.41 0.56 -6.66
CA MET A 202 16.64 1.35 -6.75
C MET A 202 17.81 0.53 -7.28
N HIS A 203 18.01 -0.66 -6.74
CA HIS A 203 19.09 -1.55 -7.17
C HIS A 203 18.88 -2.12 -8.58
N SER A 204 17.63 -2.40 -8.97
CA SER A 204 17.30 -2.82 -10.34
C SER A 204 17.64 -1.74 -11.36
N VAL A 205 17.26 -0.48 -11.10
CA VAL A 205 17.58 0.66 -11.98
C VAL A 205 19.08 0.90 -12.04
N ALA A 206 19.77 0.85 -10.90
CA ALA A 206 21.22 1.00 -10.83
C ALA A 206 21.96 -0.09 -11.63
N THR A 207 21.47 -1.32 -11.55
CA THR A 207 22.05 -2.47 -12.26
C THR A 207 21.86 -2.33 -13.77
N LEU A 208 20.67 -1.95 -14.22
CA LEU A 208 20.41 -1.66 -15.64
C LEU A 208 21.30 -0.51 -16.14
N LEU A 209 21.48 0.54 -15.34
CA LEU A 209 22.36 1.66 -15.68
C LEU A 209 23.81 1.21 -15.81
N LYS A 210 24.31 0.47 -14.80
CA LYS A 210 25.70 -0.04 -14.78
C LYS A 210 26.03 -0.90 -16.00
N ASN A 211 25.07 -1.65 -16.50
CA ASN A 211 25.23 -2.52 -17.65
C ASN A 211 24.93 -1.83 -19.00
N GLY A 212 24.57 -0.56 -19.00
CA GLY A 212 24.18 0.17 -20.22
C GLY A 212 22.83 -0.26 -20.80
N GLU A 213 22.01 -0.93 -20.02
CA GLU A 213 20.70 -1.47 -20.41
C GLU A 213 19.51 -0.60 -19.95
N LEU A 214 19.76 0.47 -19.23
CA LEU A 214 18.73 1.42 -18.87
C LEU A 214 18.30 2.22 -20.10
N TYR A 215 17.20 1.82 -20.73
CA TYR A 215 16.71 2.48 -21.95
C TYR A 215 15.93 3.77 -21.65
N ASN A 216 15.04 3.74 -20.68
CA ASN A 216 14.15 4.83 -20.30
C ASN A 216 14.76 5.71 -19.19
N ASP A 217 14.34 6.97 -19.11
CA ASP A 217 14.61 7.79 -17.93
C ASP A 217 13.77 7.30 -16.75
N VAL A 218 14.38 7.20 -15.57
CA VAL A 218 13.66 6.84 -14.34
C VAL A 218 13.82 7.93 -13.30
N VAL A 219 12.71 8.37 -12.74
CA VAL A 219 12.62 9.33 -11.65
C VAL A 219 12.08 8.63 -10.41
N PHE A 220 12.73 8.82 -9.28
CA PHE A 220 12.22 8.42 -7.97
C PHE A 220 11.65 9.62 -7.24
N ILE A 221 10.44 9.48 -6.71
CA ILE A 221 9.84 10.34 -5.70
C ILE A 221 9.54 9.46 -4.50
N ILE A 222 10.24 9.73 -3.39
CA ILE A 222 10.17 8.89 -2.18
C ILE A 222 9.84 9.80 -1.02
N GLU A 223 8.63 9.68 -0.49
CA GLU A 223 8.18 10.53 0.62
C GLU A 223 8.40 9.90 2.00
N GLY A 224 8.20 10.67 3.04
CA GLY A 224 8.40 10.25 4.42
C GLY A 224 7.20 10.51 5.32
N SER A 225 6.00 10.66 4.76
CA SER A 225 4.76 10.93 5.49
C SER A 225 3.54 10.27 4.83
N GLU A 226 3.72 9.19 4.06
CA GLU A 226 2.67 8.45 3.37
C GLU A 226 1.66 7.88 4.35
N GLU A 227 2.14 7.28 5.43
CA GLU A 227 1.34 6.61 6.45
C GLU A 227 0.41 7.55 7.24
N ILE A 228 0.58 8.86 7.05
CA ILE A 228 -0.28 9.90 7.62
C ILE A 228 -1.00 10.75 6.57
N GLY A 229 -1.02 10.30 5.31
CA GLY A 229 -1.79 10.91 4.23
C GLY A 229 -1.03 11.89 3.36
N SER A 230 0.29 11.76 3.28
CA SER A 230 1.16 12.51 2.34
C SER A 230 1.02 14.05 2.40
N PRO A 231 0.98 14.66 3.59
CA PRO A 231 0.75 16.11 3.70
C PRO A 231 1.84 16.89 2.98
N GLY A 232 1.46 17.72 2.01
CA GLY A 232 2.35 18.62 1.27
C GLY A 232 3.13 17.98 0.12
N LEU A 233 2.92 16.70 -0.19
CA LEU A 233 3.55 16.04 -1.34
C LEU A 233 3.16 16.71 -2.66
N ASP A 234 1.90 17.04 -2.82
CA ASP A 234 1.34 17.76 -3.97
C ASP A 234 2.03 19.11 -4.19
N ILE A 235 2.22 19.88 -3.11
CA ILE A 235 2.91 21.18 -3.13
C ILE A 235 4.36 20.99 -3.58
N VAL A 236 5.09 20.03 -3.00
CA VAL A 236 6.49 19.74 -3.39
C VAL A 236 6.58 19.32 -4.85
N CYS A 237 5.69 18.47 -5.31
CA CYS A 237 5.67 18.03 -6.71
C CYS A 237 5.41 19.20 -7.66
N GLU A 238 4.47 20.08 -7.34
CA GLU A 238 4.16 21.25 -8.18
C GLU A 238 5.32 22.27 -8.19
N GLN A 239 5.90 22.58 -7.04
CA GLN A 239 7.05 23.47 -6.94
C GLN A 239 8.29 22.97 -7.71
N ASN A 240 8.44 21.65 -7.82
CA ASN A 240 9.57 21.02 -8.48
C ASN A 240 9.22 20.39 -9.85
N ARG A 241 8.08 20.77 -10.42
CA ARG A 241 7.57 20.23 -11.69
C ARG A 241 8.60 20.27 -12.82
N ASN A 242 9.35 21.36 -12.94
CA ASN A 242 10.40 21.50 -13.95
C ASN A 242 11.54 20.48 -13.79
N LEU A 243 11.84 20.06 -12.57
CA LEU A 243 12.87 19.07 -12.27
C LEU A 243 12.35 17.64 -12.47
N ILE A 244 11.11 17.39 -12.03
CA ILE A 244 10.42 16.12 -12.23
C ILE A 244 10.21 15.87 -13.73
N GLY A 245 9.79 16.89 -14.48
CA GLY A 245 9.53 16.83 -15.92
C GLY A 245 8.20 16.12 -16.24
N ASP A 246 7.91 16.03 -17.54
CA ASP A 246 6.72 15.31 -18.01
C ASP A 246 6.91 13.79 -17.83
N ILE A 247 5.94 13.14 -17.21
CA ILE A 247 5.97 11.72 -16.87
C ILE A 247 5.05 10.96 -17.82
N ASP A 248 5.58 9.94 -18.46
CA ASP A 248 4.79 9.03 -19.31
C ASP A 248 4.06 7.97 -18.50
N TRP A 249 4.73 7.39 -17.50
CA TRP A 249 4.19 6.33 -16.64
C TRP A 249 4.59 6.52 -15.18
N ILE A 250 3.64 6.28 -14.29
CA ILE A 250 3.88 6.20 -12.85
C ILE A 250 3.86 4.73 -12.44
N PHE A 251 4.89 4.29 -11.74
CA PHE A 251 5.01 2.95 -11.18
C PHE A 251 4.96 3.01 -9.65
N LEU A 252 4.01 2.28 -9.07
CA LEU A 252 3.84 2.12 -7.63
C LEU A 252 3.90 0.64 -7.28
N SER A 253 4.81 0.25 -6.41
CA SER A 253 4.91 -1.10 -5.88
C SER A 253 4.59 -1.09 -4.38
N ASN A 254 3.33 -0.93 -4.06
CA ASN A 254 2.82 -0.86 -2.68
C ASN A 254 1.45 -1.53 -2.55
N SER A 255 1.24 -2.63 -3.26
CA SER A 255 0.00 -3.40 -3.19
C SER A 255 0.27 -4.88 -2.99
N THR A 256 -0.71 -5.55 -2.41
CA THR A 256 -0.65 -6.99 -2.18
C THR A 256 -1.38 -7.74 -3.29
N TRP A 257 -0.92 -8.95 -3.61
CA TRP A 257 -1.69 -9.89 -4.42
C TRP A 257 -2.92 -10.39 -3.64
N VAL A 258 -3.88 -10.98 -4.34
CA VAL A 258 -5.09 -11.51 -3.70
C VAL A 258 -4.80 -12.75 -2.86
N ASP A 259 -3.81 -13.54 -3.25
CA ASP A 259 -3.27 -14.68 -2.49
C ASP A 259 -1.77 -14.89 -2.77
N GLN A 260 -1.20 -16.00 -2.27
CA GLN A 260 0.24 -16.27 -2.35
C GLN A 260 0.70 -16.71 -3.74
N ASP A 261 -0.18 -17.34 -4.50
CA ASP A 261 0.18 -18.05 -5.72
C ASP A 261 -0.18 -17.29 -7.00
N HIS A 262 -1.01 -16.24 -6.89
CA HIS A 262 -1.54 -15.51 -8.04
C HIS A 262 -1.08 -14.04 -8.04
N PRO A 263 0.01 -13.72 -8.77
CA PRO A 263 0.45 -12.34 -8.99
C PRO A 263 -0.64 -11.51 -9.63
N CYS A 264 -0.89 -10.33 -9.10
CA CYS A 264 -1.95 -9.44 -9.56
C CYS A 264 -1.45 -8.03 -9.85
N LEU A 265 -2.04 -7.38 -10.84
CA LEU A 265 -1.85 -5.97 -11.14
C LEU A 265 -3.10 -5.18 -10.73
N ASN A 266 -2.91 -4.20 -9.86
CA ASN A 266 -4.00 -3.30 -9.48
C ASN A 266 -4.15 -2.20 -10.53
N TYR A 267 -5.39 -1.95 -10.96
CA TYR A 267 -5.69 -0.88 -11.90
C TYR A 267 -6.74 0.12 -11.39
N GLY A 268 -6.97 0.14 -10.09
CA GLY A 268 -7.85 1.12 -9.47
C GLY A 268 -7.72 1.16 -7.95
N LEU A 269 -8.06 2.32 -7.39
CA LEU A 269 -8.10 2.56 -5.95
C LEU A 269 -9.37 3.33 -5.61
N ARG A 270 -10.04 2.93 -4.53
CA ARG A 270 -11.15 3.73 -3.98
C ARG A 270 -10.60 5.02 -3.37
N GLY A 271 -11.30 6.12 -3.58
CA GLY A 271 -11.07 7.34 -2.85
C GLY A 271 -11.43 7.19 -1.36
N VAL A 272 -11.08 8.19 -0.59
CA VAL A 272 -11.34 8.25 0.84
C VAL A 272 -11.77 9.65 1.25
N ILE A 273 -12.67 9.73 2.23
CA ILE A 273 -12.93 10.91 3.04
C ILE A 273 -12.93 10.43 4.49
N ASN A 274 -12.02 10.94 5.29
CA ASN A 274 -12.01 10.73 6.73
C ASN A 274 -12.47 12.03 7.41
N ALA A 275 -13.47 11.93 8.28
CA ALA A 275 -14.06 13.05 8.97
C ALA A 275 -14.25 12.76 10.45
N LYS A 276 -14.23 13.80 11.25
CA LYS A 276 -14.68 13.77 12.65
C LYS A 276 -15.96 14.59 12.77
N VAL A 277 -16.91 14.06 13.52
CA VAL A 277 -18.14 14.76 13.90
C VAL A 277 -18.16 14.85 15.41
N THR A 278 -18.12 16.06 15.91
CA THR A 278 -18.11 16.36 17.35
C THR A 278 -19.38 17.12 17.72
N VAL A 279 -20.05 16.68 18.76
CA VAL A 279 -21.10 17.45 19.43
C VAL A 279 -20.57 17.83 20.80
N TRP A 280 -20.66 19.12 21.15
CA TRP A 280 -20.14 19.63 22.40
C TRP A 280 -21.07 20.68 23.03
N SER A 281 -20.95 20.88 24.35
CA SER A 281 -21.73 21.82 25.15
C SER A 281 -20.80 22.82 25.80
N ASP A 282 -21.25 24.06 25.97
CA ASP A 282 -20.53 25.10 26.75
C ASP A 282 -20.44 24.74 28.24
N GLU A 283 -21.32 23.86 28.69
CA GLU A 283 -21.37 23.43 30.10
C GLU A 283 -20.32 22.34 30.38
N PRO A 284 -19.84 22.21 31.62
CA PRO A 284 -18.90 21.16 32.02
C PRO A 284 -19.53 19.76 31.99
N ASP A 285 -18.70 18.73 32.15
CA ASP A 285 -19.18 17.37 32.44
C ASP A 285 -20.11 17.36 33.66
N ARG A 286 -21.18 16.59 33.61
CA ARG A 286 -22.23 16.57 34.65
C ARG A 286 -22.38 15.18 35.26
N HIS A 287 -23.06 15.13 36.43
CA HIS A 287 -23.33 13.85 37.10
C HIS A 287 -24.70 13.33 36.73
N SER A 288 -24.79 12.11 36.18
CA SER A 288 -26.06 11.53 35.71
C SER A 288 -27.13 11.34 36.80
N GLY A 289 -26.71 11.15 38.04
CA GLY A 289 -27.63 11.05 39.19
C GLY A 289 -28.21 12.40 39.67
N VAL A 290 -27.66 13.53 39.18
CA VAL A 290 -28.11 14.89 39.53
C VAL A 290 -28.79 15.55 38.32
N ASP A 291 -28.17 15.49 37.16
CA ASP A 291 -28.58 16.26 35.97
C ASP A 291 -29.17 15.37 34.86
N GLY A 292 -29.18 14.05 35.04
CA GLY A 292 -29.72 13.10 34.05
C GLY A 292 -31.16 13.38 33.68
N GLY A 293 -31.44 13.54 32.38
CA GLY A 293 -32.77 13.85 31.86
C GLY A 293 -33.18 15.34 31.96
N MET A 294 -32.37 16.20 32.56
CA MET A 294 -32.66 17.64 32.68
C MET A 294 -32.19 18.45 31.45
N HIS A 295 -31.21 17.94 30.74
CA HIS A 295 -30.58 18.64 29.62
C HIS A 295 -30.43 17.75 28.39
N LYS A 296 -30.26 18.36 27.22
CA LYS A 296 -29.85 17.66 26.01
C LYS A 296 -28.40 17.18 26.16
N GLU A 297 -28.18 15.88 26.09
CA GLU A 297 -26.87 15.27 26.23
C GLU A 297 -26.15 15.23 24.88
N THR A 298 -24.87 15.60 24.87
CA THR A 298 -24.04 15.64 23.66
C THR A 298 -23.92 14.27 22.99
N THR A 299 -23.86 13.20 23.79
CA THR A 299 -23.85 11.80 23.32
C THR A 299 -25.14 11.41 22.62
N ALA A 300 -26.29 11.78 23.21
CA ALA A 300 -27.59 11.46 22.62
C ALA A 300 -27.82 12.19 21.29
N ASP A 301 -27.41 13.47 21.22
CA ASP A 301 -27.48 14.23 19.98
C ASP A 301 -26.56 13.65 18.90
N LEU A 302 -25.32 13.30 19.25
CA LEU A 302 -24.37 12.67 18.32
C LEU A 302 -24.91 11.33 17.79
N PHE A 303 -25.39 10.44 18.65
CA PHE A 303 -26.00 9.19 18.23
C PHE A 303 -27.22 9.40 17.32
N SER A 304 -28.05 10.39 17.63
CA SER A 304 -29.21 10.75 16.81
C SER A 304 -28.80 11.16 15.39
N VAL A 305 -27.73 11.94 15.25
CA VAL A 305 -27.16 12.34 13.94
C VAL A 305 -26.55 11.14 13.22
N ILE A 306 -25.67 10.39 13.89
CA ILE A 306 -24.95 9.27 13.26
C ILE A 306 -25.92 8.17 12.81
N SER A 307 -26.99 7.91 13.56
CA SER A 307 -28.03 6.95 13.17
C SER A 307 -28.76 7.31 11.86
N LYS A 308 -28.63 8.54 11.36
CA LYS A 308 -29.21 8.99 10.08
C LYS A 308 -28.25 8.88 8.91
N LEU A 309 -27.02 8.43 9.11
CA LEU A 309 -26.06 8.24 8.04
C LEU A 309 -26.24 6.92 7.29
N GLN A 310 -26.79 5.89 7.96
CA GLN A 310 -27.05 4.57 7.39
C GLN A 310 -28.38 4.01 7.90
N ASP A 311 -29.02 3.17 7.09
CA ASP A 311 -30.16 2.36 7.51
C ASP A 311 -29.69 1.06 8.21
N ASP A 312 -30.65 0.29 8.71
CA ASP A 312 -30.42 -0.99 9.44
C ASP A 312 -29.72 -2.05 8.56
N ARG A 313 -29.69 -1.86 7.24
CA ARG A 313 -29.01 -2.75 6.27
C ARG A 313 -27.64 -2.22 5.85
N GLY A 314 -27.18 -1.10 6.45
CA GLY A 314 -25.92 -0.45 6.15
C GLY A 314 -25.90 0.35 4.84
N LYS A 315 -27.09 0.65 4.27
CA LYS A 315 -27.20 1.55 3.12
C LYS A 315 -26.98 2.99 3.58
N VAL A 316 -26.06 3.69 2.93
CA VAL A 316 -25.77 5.10 3.24
C VAL A 316 -26.95 5.99 2.82
N LEU A 317 -27.36 6.86 3.71
CA LEU A 317 -28.54 7.74 3.56
C LEU A 317 -28.17 9.17 3.13
N ILE A 318 -26.89 9.46 2.93
CA ILE A 318 -26.43 10.76 2.41
C ILE A 318 -27.09 10.99 1.05
N PRO A 319 -27.68 12.17 0.79
CA PRO A 319 -28.35 12.47 -0.46
C PRO A 319 -27.43 12.26 -1.68
N ASN A 320 -27.98 11.63 -2.72
CA ASN A 320 -27.28 11.35 -3.98
C ASN A 320 -26.01 10.47 -3.88
N PHE A 321 -25.78 9.82 -2.75
CA PHE A 321 -24.56 9.01 -2.54
C PHE A 321 -24.38 7.92 -3.59
N TYR A 322 -25.45 7.29 -4.05
CA TYR A 322 -25.41 6.21 -5.04
C TYR A 322 -25.78 6.65 -6.48
N THR A 323 -26.21 7.90 -6.67
CA THR A 323 -26.74 8.36 -7.98
C THR A 323 -25.73 8.29 -9.12
N PRO A 324 -24.43 8.64 -8.93
CA PRO A 324 -23.47 8.64 -10.03
C PRO A 324 -22.94 7.24 -10.41
N LEU A 325 -23.31 6.19 -9.66
CA LEU A 325 -22.69 4.88 -9.83
C LEU A 325 -23.06 4.21 -11.14
N LYS A 326 -22.03 3.73 -11.84
CA LYS A 326 -22.18 2.90 -13.03
C LYS A 326 -22.35 1.43 -12.65
N LYS A 327 -22.92 0.68 -13.57
CA LYS A 327 -22.85 -0.78 -13.52
C LYS A 327 -21.44 -1.22 -13.85
N ILE A 328 -20.99 -2.30 -13.21
CA ILE A 328 -19.72 -2.94 -13.57
C ILE A 328 -19.76 -3.38 -15.04
N SER A 329 -18.65 -3.23 -15.76
CA SER A 329 -18.55 -3.70 -17.14
C SER A 329 -18.58 -5.24 -17.20
N PRO A 330 -19.05 -5.84 -18.30
CA PRO A 330 -18.97 -7.29 -18.48
C PRO A 330 -17.54 -7.83 -18.38
N GLU A 331 -16.56 -7.07 -18.86
CA GLU A 331 -15.14 -7.40 -18.81
C GLU A 331 -14.62 -7.40 -17.38
N ASP A 332 -14.99 -6.42 -16.57
CA ASP A 332 -14.59 -6.38 -15.15
C ASP A 332 -15.31 -7.44 -14.33
N TYR A 333 -16.60 -7.70 -14.63
CA TYR A 333 -17.32 -8.81 -14.00
C TYR A 333 -16.61 -10.14 -14.23
N LYS A 334 -16.22 -10.42 -15.48
CA LYS A 334 -15.48 -11.61 -15.83
C LYS A 334 -14.14 -11.74 -15.11
N ARG A 335 -13.41 -10.63 -14.94
CA ARG A 335 -12.17 -10.60 -14.15
C ARG A 335 -12.41 -10.99 -12.69
N LEU A 336 -13.53 -10.54 -12.11
CA LEU A 336 -13.91 -10.92 -10.74
C LEU A 336 -14.30 -12.40 -10.64
N GLU A 337 -15.02 -12.95 -11.64
CA GLU A 337 -15.29 -14.38 -11.73
C GLU A 337 -13.99 -15.18 -11.75
N GLU A 338 -13.03 -14.80 -12.59
CA GLU A 338 -11.72 -15.45 -12.67
C GLU A 338 -10.98 -15.45 -11.33
N ILE A 339 -11.05 -14.36 -10.55
CA ILE A 339 -10.46 -14.30 -9.20
C ILE A 339 -11.13 -15.29 -8.26
N VAL A 340 -12.47 -15.33 -8.25
CA VAL A 340 -13.23 -16.26 -7.40
C VAL A 340 -12.94 -17.72 -7.78
N GLU A 341 -12.85 -18.02 -9.06
CA GLU A 341 -12.63 -19.39 -9.54
C GLU A 341 -11.19 -19.89 -9.33
N LEU A 342 -10.19 -18.99 -9.46
CA LEU A 342 -8.80 -19.41 -9.58
C LEU A 342 -7.99 -19.24 -8.31
N THR A 343 -8.45 -18.47 -7.32
CA THR A 343 -7.65 -18.12 -6.16
C THR A 343 -8.16 -18.78 -4.87
N GLU A 344 -7.25 -19.05 -3.94
CA GLU A 344 -7.63 -19.51 -2.59
C GLU A 344 -8.51 -18.48 -1.86
N PHE A 345 -8.25 -17.20 -2.10
CA PHE A 345 -9.09 -16.11 -1.61
C PHE A 345 -10.52 -16.22 -2.14
N GLY A 346 -10.69 -16.60 -3.42
CA GLY A 346 -11.99 -16.76 -4.07
C GLY A 346 -12.86 -17.88 -3.49
N LYS A 347 -12.26 -18.89 -2.86
CA LYS A 347 -13.02 -19.98 -2.23
C LYS A 347 -13.94 -19.53 -1.10
N ASN A 348 -13.68 -18.37 -0.52
CA ASN A 348 -14.38 -17.85 0.65
C ASN A 348 -15.22 -16.61 0.36
N ILE A 349 -15.39 -16.24 -0.91
CA ILE A 349 -16.07 -14.99 -1.31
C ILE A 349 -16.79 -15.18 -2.65
N THR A 350 -17.95 -14.60 -2.79
CA THR A 350 -18.71 -14.57 -4.05
C THR A 350 -18.31 -13.38 -4.92
N VAL A 351 -18.62 -13.43 -6.21
CA VAL A 351 -18.40 -12.32 -7.14
C VAL A 351 -19.17 -11.07 -6.69
N GLU A 352 -20.41 -11.23 -6.22
CA GLU A 352 -21.25 -10.14 -5.71
C GLU A 352 -20.64 -9.48 -4.48
N GLU A 353 -20.03 -10.24 -3.59
CA GLU A 353 -19.33 -9.71 -2.41
C GLU A 353 -18.05 -8.96 -2.83
N LEU A 354 -17.33 -9.45 -3.82
CA LEU A 354 -16.19 -8.72 -4.40
C LEU A 354 -16.63 -7.40 -5.02
N ILE A 355 -17.70 -7.40 -5.82
CA ILE A 355 -18.28 -6.20 -6.42
C ILE A 355 -18.66 -5.22 -5.31
N LYS A 356 -19.36 -5.69 -4.26
CA LYS A 356 -19.75 -4.86 -3.13
C LYS A 356 -18.54 -4.25 -2.41
N ASN A 357 -17.51 -5.05 -2.18
CA ASN A 357 -16.33 -4.63 -1.44
C ASN A 357 -15.39 -3.74 -2.25
N TRP A 358 -15.18 -4.04 -3.54
CA TRP A 358 -14.14 -3.37 -4.34
C TRP A 358 -14.66 -2.23 -5.22
N THR A 359 -15.90 -2.31 -5.69
CA THR A 359 -16.44 -1.38 -6.68
C THR A 359 -17.62 -0.55 -6.19
N LYS A 360 -18.00 -0.67 -4.90
CA LYS A 360 -19.06 0.15 -4.34
C LYS A 360 -18.53 1.08 -3.24
N PRO A 361 -19.12 2.26 -3.09
CA PRO A 361 -18.78 3.15 -2.00
C PRO A 361 -19.32 2.61 -0.68
N SER A 362 -18.68 3.01 0.41
CA SER A 362 -19.08 2.61 1.75
C SER A 362 -18.82 3.72 2.76
N LEU A 363 -19.56 3.71 3.86
CA LEU A 363 -19.34 4.53 5.04
C LEU A 363 -19.12 3.63 6.24
N SER A 364 -18.12 3.93 7.05
CA SER A 364 -17.84 3.22 8.30
C SER A 364 -17.66 4.22 9.43
N VAL A 365 -18.21 3.89 10.60
CA VAL A 365 -17.90 4.54 11.86
C VAL A 365 -16.66 3.84 12.41
N THR A 366 -15.55 4.56 12.59
CA THR A 366 -14.23 3.97 12.88
C THR A 366 -13.77 4.18 14.30
N THR A 367 -14.10 5.32 14.89
CA THR A 367 -13.66 5.69 16.25
C THR A 367 -14.79 6.38 16.99
N MET A 368 -14.74 6.32 18.32
CA MET A 368 -15.60 7.07 19.21
C MET A 368 -14.78 7.55 20.41
N ALA A 369 -14.93 8.80 20.78
CA ALA A 369 -14.28 9.42 21.93
C ALA A 369 -15.28 10.31 22.66
N MET A 370 -15.14 10.41 23.98
CA MET A 370 -15.95 11.27 24.84
C MET A 370 -15.03 12.01 25.81
N SER A 371 -15.43 13.22 26.22
CA SER A 371 -14.78 13.92 27.31
C SER A 371 -15.00 13.20 28.65
N GLY A 372 -14.23 13.63 29.65
CA GLY A 372 -14.36 13.13 31.02
C GLY A 372 -13.57 11.86 31.32
N PRO A 373 -13.61 11.38 32.56
CA PRO A 373 -12.73 10.33 33.08
C PRO A 373 -13.16 8.91 32.69
N GLY A 374 -14.15 8.71 31.81
CA GLY A 374 -14.67 7.38 31.45
C GLY A 374 -15.51 6.69 32.55
N ASN A 375 -16.01 7.45 33.53
CA ASN A 375 -16.88 6.94 34.59
C ASN A 375 -18.34 6.90 34.11
N LEU A 376 -19.05 5.81 34.38
CA LEU A 376 -20.43 5.59 33.96
C LEU A 376 -21.45 6.59 34.53
N THR A 377 -21.11 7.30 35.58
CA THR A 377 -21.97 8.35 36.18
C THR A 377 -21.72 9.75 35.62
N VAL A 378 -20.79 9.91 34.69
CA VAL A 378 -20.47 11.21 34.09
C VAL A 378 -21.18 11.35 32.74
N ILE A 379 -21.93 12.44 32.58
CA ILE A 379 -22.48 12.90 31.30
C ILE A 379 -21.39 13.78 30.66
N PRO A 380 -20.81 13.36 29.53
CA PRO A 380 -19.69 14.09 28.93
C PRO A 380 -20.15 15.39 28.26
N LYS A 381 -19.33 16.45 28.38
CA LYS A 381 -19.58 17.71 27.70
C LYS A 381 -19.32 17.66 26.19
N SER A 382 -18.58 16.66 25.71
CA SER A 382 -18.34 16.45 24.28
C SER A 382 -18.24 14.99 23.92
N ALA A 383 -18.74 14.66 22.72
CA ALA A 383 -18.63 13.35 22.12
C ALA A 383 -18.22 13.49 20.65
N THR A 384 -17.29 12.67 20.22
CA THR A 384 -16.72 12.70 18.85
C THR A 384 -16.79 11.33 18.22
N VAL A 385 -17.16 11.28 16.95
CA VAL A 385 -17.12 10.07 16.11
C VAL A 385 -16.25 10.30 14.90
N GLY A 386 -15.39 9.32 14.60
CA GLY A 386 -14.64 9.26 13.34
C GLY A 386 -15.42 8.48 12.28
N LEU A 387 -15.47 9.05 11.09
CA LEU A 387 -16.12 8.49 9.91
C LEU A 387 -15.07 8.22 8.83
N SER A 388 -15.17 7.09 8.16
CA SER A 388 -14.38 6.79 6.96
C SER A 388 -15.32 6.43 5.82
N ILE A 389 -15.31 7.24 4.77
CA ILE A 389 -16.08 7.01 3.54
C ILE A 389 -15.13 6.54 2.45
N ARG A 390 -15.47 5.45 1.78
CA ARG A 390 -14.77 5.00 0.59
C ARG A 390 -15.56 5.40 -0.65
N LEU A 391 -14.87 6.03 -1.59
CA LEU A 391 -15.43 6.55 -2.83
C LEU A 391 -15.05 5.67 -4.01
N VAL A 392 -15.85 5.74 -5.07
CA VAL A 392 -15.55 5.11 -6.36
C VAL A 392 -15.35 6.17 -7.44
N PRO A 393 -14.75 5.82 -8.59
CA PRO A 393 -14.34 6.81 -9.61
C PRO A 393 -15.42 7.74 -10.11
N GLU A 394 -16.70 7.34 -10.03
CA GLU A 394 -17.82 8.18 -10.45
C GLU A 394 -18.21 9.28 -9.43
N GLN A 395 -17.68 9.17 -8.20
CA GLN A 395 -17.96 10.10 -7.10
C GLN A 395 -16.83 11.10 -6.96
N GLY A 396 -17.07 12.38 -7.15
CA GLY A 396 -16.10 13.42 -6.83
C GLY A 396 -16.07 13.72 -5.34
N VAL A 397 -14.88 13.79 -4.77
CA VAL A 397 -14.63 14.02 -3.33
C VAL A 397 -15.39 15.23 -2.82
N GLU A 398 -15.29 16.39 -3.48
CA GLU A 398 -15.92 17.64 -3.00
C GLU A 398 -17.45 17.57 -2.99
N LYS A 399 -18.04 16.85 -3.92
CA LYS A 399 -19.50 16.65 -3.95
C LYS A 399 -19.97 15.79 -2.76
N VAL A 400 -19.23 14.72 -2.46
CA VAL A 400 -19.59 13.83 -1.35
C VAL A 400 -19.31 14.51 -0.01
N LYS A 401 -18.23 15.28 0.13
CA LYS A 401 -17.96 16.11 1.31
C LYS A 401 -19.13 17.08 1.58
N SER A 402 -19.51 17.85 0.57
CA SER A 402 -20.61 18.83 0.70
C SER A 402 -21.94 18.15 1.07
N ALA A 403 -22.23 17.00 0.46
CA ALA A 403 -23.45 16.24 0.77
C ALA A 403 -23.40 15.62 2.18
N LEU A 404 -22.24 15.14 2.65
CA LEU A 404 -22.04 14.64 4.00
C LEU A 404 -22.28 15.75 5.02
N ILE A 405 -21.57 16.87 4.87
CA ILE A 405 -21.66 18.01 5.79
C ILE A 405 -23.08 18.51 5.87
N GLY A 406 -23.71 18.83 4.72
CA GLY A 406 -25.08 19.31 4.69
C GLY A 406 -26.08 18.33 5.29
N HIS A 407 -25.91 17.01 5.06
CA HIS A 407 -26.78 16.01 5.67
C HIS A 407 -26.66 15.93 7.20
N ILE A 408 -25.42 16.01 7.71
CA ILE A 408 -25.15 16.02 9.15
C ILE A 408 -25.74 17.28 9.81
N GLU A 409 -25.51 18.45 9.20
CA GLU A 409 -26.03 19.74 9.67
C GLU A 409 -27.55 19.76 9.70
N ASP A 410 -28.21 19.28 8.63
CA ASP A 410 -29.67 19.17 8.57
C ASP A 410 -30.22 18.22 9.64
N CYS A 411 -29.55 17.10 9.88
CA CYS A 411 -29.94 16.16 10.94
C CYS A 411 -29.81 16.79 12.32
N PHE A 412 -28.73 17.51 12.59
CA PHE A 412 -28.50 18.17 13.87
C PHE A 412 -29.48 19.33 14.10
N GLN A 413 -29.74 20.18 13.11
CA GLN A 413 -30.71 21.27 13.20
C GLN A 413 -32.10 20.79 13.60
N ARG A 414 -32.54 19.64 13.09
CA ARG A 414 -33.84 19.02 13.43
C ARG A 414 -33.94 18.62 14.92
N LEU A 415 -32.83 18.44 15.60
CA LEU A 415 -32.83 18.12 17.03
C LEU A 415 -33.21 19.33 17.90
N SER A 416 -33.12 20.55 17.34
CA SER A 416 -33.31 21.80 18.08
C SER A 416 -32.52 21.79 19.42
N SER A 417 -31.28 21.31 19.35
CA SER A 417 -30.42 21.17 20.53
C SER A 417 -29.72 22.49 20.86
N PRO A 418 -29.47 22.80 22.12
CA PRO A 418 -28.62 23.92 22.52
C PRO A 418 -27.12 23.59 22.39
N ASN A 419 -26.77 22.34 22.11
CA ASN A 419 -25.39 21.91 21.91
C ASN A 419 -24.84 22.40 20.56
N HIS A 420 -23.54 22.33 20.40
CA HIS A 420 -22.83 22.76 19.20
C HIS A 420 -22.38 21.54 18.37
N LEU A 421 -22.40 21.70 17.05
CA LEU A 421 -21.89 20.71 16.10
C LEU A 421 -20.59 21.24 15.45
N GLU A 422 -19.59 20.38 15.37
CA GLU A 422 -18.36 20.62 14.62
C GLU A 422 -18.09 19.44 13.71
N ILE A 423 -17.75 19.70 12.44
CA ILE A 423 -17.39 18.69 11.44
C ILE A 423 -16.02 19.05 10.90
N SER A 424 -15.02 18.19 11.08
CA SER A 424 -13.69 18.36 10.50
C SER A 424 -13.41 17.27 9.47
N ILE A 425 -12.89 17.65 8.31
CA ILE A 425 -12.36 16.71 7.32
C ILE A 425 -10.87 16.56 7.58
N GLU A 426 -10.46 15.38 8.03
CA GLU A 426 -9.08 15.11 8.42
C GLU A 426 -8.18 14.89 7.18
N ASN A 427 -8.67 14.09 6.24
CA ASN A 427 -8.03 13.91 4.95
C ASN A 427 -9.03 13.44 3.89
N SER A 428 -8.65 13.55 2.64
CA SER A 428 -9.45 13.04 1.53
C SER A 428 -8.59 12.84 0.29
N ALA A 429 -8.94 11.83 -0.50
CA ALA A 429 -8.32 11.56 -1.79
C ALA A 429 -9.35 11.06 -2.81
N GLU A 430 -9.18 11.46 -4.07
CA GLU A 430 -10.01 10.98 -5.16
C GLU A 430 -9.79 9.49 -5.41
N ALA A 431 -10.81 8.82 -5.94
CA ALA A 431 -10.67 7.48 -6.45
C ALA A 431 -9.88 7.52 -7.77
N TRP A 432 -9.12 6.46 -8.02
CA TRP A 432 -8.39 6.30 -9.26
C TRP A 432 -8.79 5.01 -9.98
N LEU A 433 -8.97 5.09 -11.31
CA LEU A 433 -9.22 3.94 -12.16
C LEU A 433 -8.35 4.06 -13.41
N GLY A 434 -7.39 3.15 -13.55
CA GLY A 434 -6.53 3.03 -14.73
C GLY A 434 -7.14 2.15 -15.80
N ASP A 435 -6.56 2.21 -17.00
CA ASP A 435 -6.88 1.31 -18.10
C ASP A 435 -5.93 0.10 -18.09
N PRO A 436 -6.41 -1.11 -17.71
CA PRO A 436 -5.58 -2.31 -17.69
C PRO A 436 -5.15 -2.80 -19.08
N THR A 437 -5.68 -2.20 -20.14
CA THR A 437 -5.33 -2.54 -21.53
C THR A 437 -4.21 -1.67 -22.09
N ASN A 438 -3.78 -0.63 -21.36
CA ASN A 438 -2.71 0.24 -21.82
C ASN A 438 -1.34 -0.49 -21.92
N GLN A 439 -0.40 0.12 -22.62
CA GLN A 439 0.91 -0.45 -22.92
C GLN A 439 1.70 -0.83 -21.65
N ALA A 440 1.66 0.00 -20.60
CA ALA A 440 2.40 -0.25 -19.35
C ALA A 440 1.90 -1.52 -18.66
N TYR A 441 0.57 -1.67 -18.52
CA TYR A 441 -0.03 -2.89 -17.95
C TYR A 441 0.25 -4.13 -18.78
N GLN A 442 0.24 -4.04 -20.11
CA GLN A 442 0.56 -5.16 -20.99
C GLN A 442 2.02 -5.62 -20.81
N ILE A 443 2.96 -4.68 -20.69
CA ILE A 443 4.37 -4.98 -20.42
C ILE A 443 4.51 -5.63 -19.04
N LEU A 444 3.95 -5.04 -17.99
CA LEU A 444 4.01 -5.58 -16.63
C LEU A 444 3.42 -7.00 -16.56
N ARG A 445 2.23 -7.21 -17.11
CA ARG A 445 1.59 -8.53 -17.17
C ARG A 445 2.48 -9.57 -17.83
N LYS A 446 3.08 -9.23 -18.98
CA LYS A 446 3.99 -10.10 -19.70
C LYS A 446 5.22 -10.46 -18.84
N GLN A 447 5.81 -9.49 -18.17
CA GLN A 447 6.99 -9.72 -17.33
C GLN A 447 6.64 -10.53 -16.08
N MET A 448 5.54 -10.21 -15.41
CA MET A 448 5.08 -10.99 -14.26
C MET A 448 4.79 -12.45 -14.65
N THR A 449 4.11 -12.68 -15.78
CA THR A 449 3.88 -14.02 -16.30
C THR A 449 5.18 -14.78 -16.60
N ALA A 450 6.18 -14.07 -17.13
CA ALA A 450 7.48 -14.68 -17.45
C ALA A 450 8.27 -15.02 -16.17
N THR A 451 8.13 -14.22 -15.11
CA THR A 451 8.90 -14.36 -13.87
C THR A 451 8.28 -15.38 -12.90
N TRP A 452 6.96 -15.31 -12.70
CA TRP A 452 6.25 -16.12 -11.69
C TRP A 452 5.26 -17.13 -12.27
N GLY A 453 5.06 -17.15 -13.59
CA GLY A 453 4.04 -18.00 -14.21
C GLY A 453 4.44 -19.47 -14.27
N THR A 454 3.72 -20.36 -13.57
CA THR A 454 3.58 -21.77 -13.96
C THR A 454 2.78 -21.87 -15.26
N GLU A 455 2.75 -23.04 -15.94
CA GLU A 455 1.98 -23.18 -17.19
C GLU A 455 0.48 -22.88 -17.02
N ASP A 456 -0.09 -23.25 -15.87
CA ASP A 456 -1.48 -22.95 -15.53
C ASP A 456 -1.67 -21.49 -15.06
N ALA A 457 -0.77 -20.95 -14.25
CA ALA A 457 -0.76 -19.54 -13.90
C ALA A 457 -0.50 -18.62 -15.11
N ARG A 458 0.23 -19.09 -16.15
CA ARG A 458 0.39 -18.36 -17.42
C ARG A 458 -0.91 -18.19 -18.19
N LYS A 459 -1.77 -19.20 -18.21
CA LYS A 459 -3.11 -19.11 -18.81
C LYS A 459 -3.99 -18.13 -18.01
N ASN A 460 -3.85 -18.15 -16.70
CA ASN A 460 -4.62 -17.33 -15.76
C ASN A 460 -4.15 -15.87 -15.73
N LEU A 461 -2.83 -15.63 -15.73
CA LEU A 461 -2.25 -14.27 -15.84
C LEU A 461 -2.50 -13.61 -17.21
N GLN A 462 -2.73 -14.39 -18.27
CA GLN A 462 -3.18 -13.84 -19.55
C GLN A 462 -4.61 -13.28 -19.47
N ARG A 463 -5.39 -13.69 -18.48
CA ARG A 463 -6.80 -13.34 -18.30
C ARG A 463 -7.04 -12.42 -17.11
N SER A 464 -6.28 -12.58 -16.03
CA SER A 464 -6.49 -11.81 -14.79
C SER A 464 -5.64 -10.53 -14.74
N SER A 465 -6.22 -9.42 -15.13
CA SER A 465 -5.94 -8.15 -14.50
C SER A 465 -6.89 -8.07 -13.31
N CYS A 466 -6.36 -8.09 -12.08
CA CYS A 466 -7.19 -7.94 -10.89
C CYS A 466 -7.94 -6.60 -10.95
N PRO A 467 -9.28 -6.60 -10.97
CA PRO A 467 -10.00 -5.37 -10.74
C PRO A 467 -9.80 -5.03 -9.28
N ASN A 468 -9.18 -3.88 -9.04
CA ASN A 468 -9.30 -3.15 -7.80
C ASN A 468 -9.16 -3.97 -6.52
N THR A 469 -7.95 -4.29 -6.09
CA THR A 469 -7.76 -4.25 -4.65
C THR A 469 -7.88 -2.77 -4.25
N LEU A 470 -9.11 -2.31 -4.18
CA LEU A 470 -9.48 -1.03 -3.61
C LEU A 470 -9.25 -1.10 -2.09
N ARG A 471 -8.05 -1.51 -1.69
CA ARG A 471 -7.59 -1.37 -0.32
C ARG A 471 -7.14 0.06 -0.13
N PRO A 472 -7.43 0.62 1.03
CA PRO A 472 -6.93 1.95 1.35
C PRO A 472 -5.41 1.94 1.29
N VAL A 473 -4.84 2.99 0.77
CA VAL A 473 -3.42 3.36 0.89
C VAL A 473 -3.09 3.72 2.36
N HIS A 474 -3.84 3.29 3.32
CA HIS A 474 -3.55 3.50 4.73
C HIS A 474 -3.53 2.14 5.41
N GLY A 475 -2.29 1.67 5.63
CA GLY A 475 -2.00 0.50 6.41
C GLY A 475 -2.38 0.66 7.87
N GLN A 476 -3.63 0.41 8.19
CA GLN A 476 -3.96 -0.14 9.50
C GLN A 476 -4.33 -1.59 9.29
N TRP A 477 -3.32 -2.43 9.24
CA TRP A 477 -3.47 -3.86 9.44
C TRP A 477 -3.10 -4.20 10.87
N SER A 478 -4.12 -4.43 11.68
CA SER A 478 -3.99 -5.31 12.85
C SER A 478 -4.19 -6.73 12.32
N PRO A 479 -3.20 -7.62 12.39
CA PRO A 479 -3.45 -9.03 12.16
C PRO A 479 -4.32 -9.55 13.31
N ARG A 480 -5.41 -10.20 12.99
CA ARG A 480 -6.06 -11.13 13.90
C ARG A 480 -5.33 -12.46 13.88
#